data_300d97f396ee7ccba6f3fb47f78b04a4
#
_entry.id   300d97f396ee7ccba6f3fb47f78b04a4
#
_cell.length_a   1.000
_cell.length_b   1.000
_cell.length_c   1.000
_cell.angle_alpha   90.00
_cell.angle_beta   90.00
_cell.angle_gamma   90.00
#
_symmetry.space_group_name_H-M   'P 1'
#
loop_
_entity.id
_entity.type
_entity.pdbx_description
1 polymer ?
#
loop_
_entity_poly.entity_id
_entity_poly.type
_entity_poly.pdbx_seq_one_letter_code
_entity_poly.pdbx_strand_id
1 'polypeptide(L)'
;LKKKNLYPVNNKPLISWTIESAISSHYLEQIFVSSDDNSILEIASKEGVNCIERPANLAEDTSSMESVIMHSIEQIDKQGIGFKYLILLQPTSPLRDSKDIDLACKKFIQLKADSLISVTNVESSVLKTLVKDDNDFLRPAFDNKFPSMNRQQLPLAYKPNGAIYIINKKLFLNNPTLFQKNTAMYEMRENKSIDVDSINDIHTIEKLNLI
;
A
#
# COMPACT_ATOMS: atom_id res chain seq x y z
N LEU A 1 -11.43 -8.80 -9.82
CA LEU A 1 -12.08 -9.78 -8.93
C LEU A 1 -13.18 -9.09 -8.12
N LYS A 2 -14.45 -9.45 -8.36
CA LYS A 2 -15.59 -8.84 -7.67
C LYS A 2 -15.56 -9.19 -6.17
N LYS A 3 -15.77 -8.21 -5.29
CA LYS A 3 -15.68 -8.37 -3.83
C LYS A 3 -14.34 -8.96 -3.34
N LYS A 4 -13.26 -8.55 -3.97
CA LYS A 4 -11.89 -9.05 -3.75
C LYS A 4 -11.50 -9.20 -2.27
N ASN A 5 -11.79 -8.20 -1.44
CA ASN A 5 -11.42 -8.19 -0.03
C ASN A 5 -12.16 -9.24 0.84
N LEU A 6 -13.28 -9.76 0.35
CA LEU A 6 -14.04 -10.84 0.99
C LEU A 6 -13.67 -12.23 0.46
N TYR A 7 -12.88 -12.30 -0.61
CA TYR A 7 -12.51 -13.57 -1.21
C TYR A 7 -11.66 -14.40 -0.24
N PRO A 8 -11.96 -15.70 -0.07
CA PRO A 8 -11.21 -16.54 0.84
C PRO A 8 -9.82 -16.86 0.27
N VAL A 9 -8.80 -16.64 1.09
CA VAL A 9 -7.42 -17.10 0.88
C VAL A 9 -7.08 -18.00 2.05
N ASN A 10 -6.78 -19.27 1.81
CA ASN A 10 -6.62 -20.28 2.86
C ASN A 10 -7.78 -20.26 3.88
N ASN A 11 -9.02 -20.28 3.37
CA ASN A 11 -10.27 -20.30 4.15
C ASN A 11 -10.54 -19.06 5.02
N LYS A 12 -9.81 -17.97 4.83
CA LYS A 12 -9.98 -16.72 5.56
C LYS A 12 -10.16 -15.55 4.58
N PRO A 13 -11.10 -14.61 4.81
CA PRO A 13 -11.26 -13.43 3.95
C PRO A 13 -9.94 -12.67 3.77
N LEU A 14 -9.69 -12.18 2.56
CA LEU A 14 -8.45 -11.47 2.23
C LEU A 14 -8.17 -10.30 3.20
N ILE A 15 -9.21 -9.54 3.58
CA ILE A 15 -9.10 -8.41 4.52
C ILE A 15 -8.58 -8.85 5.91
N SER A 16 -8.96 -10.04 6.38
CA SER A 16 -8.61 -10.54 7.72
C SER A 16 -7.10 -10.75 7.89
N TRP A 17 -6.38 -11.14 6.83
CA TRP A 17 -4.92 -11.23 6.86
C TRP A 17 -4.27 -9.88 7.19
N THR A 18 -4.82 -8.81 6.63
CA THR A 18 -4.34 -7.45 6.90
C THR A 18 -4.69 -6.99 8.31
N ILE A 19 -5.90 -7.26 8.77
CA ILE A 19 -6.33 -6.90 10.13
C ILE A 19 -5.47 -7.62 11.17
N GLU A 20 -5.26 -8.92 11.03
CA GLU A 20 -4.42 -9.69 11.97
C GLU A 20 -2.97 -9.19 12.01
N SER A 21 -2.38 -8.89 10.84
CA SER A 21 -1.02 -8.35 10.82
C SER A 21 -0.94 -6.95 11.44
N ALA A 22 -2.00 -6.15 11.32
CA ALA A 22 -2.10 -4.85 11.98
C ALA A 22 -2.24 -4.99 13.50
N ILE A 23 -3.14 -5.86 13.98
CA ILE A 23 -3.34 -6.13 15.41
C ILE A 23 -2.04 -6.66 16.07
N SER A 24 -1.27 -7.46 15.34
CA SER A 24 -0.02 -8.05 15.84
C SER A 24 1.19 -7.12 15.77
N SER A 25 1.07 -5.90 15.24
CA SER A 25 2.15 -4.92 15.19
C SER A 25 2.30 -4.19 16.52
N HIS A 26 3.55 -3.97 16.95
CA HIS A 26 3.87 -3.24 18.18
C HIS A 26 3.78 -1.71 18.04
N TYR A 27 3.64 -1.20 16.83
CA TYR A 27 3.62 0.23 16.53
C TYR A 27 2.22 0.80 16.30
N LEU A 28 1.20 -0.06 16.14
CA LEU A 28 -0.15 0.38 15.84
C LEU A 28 -1.01 0.39 17.12
N GLU A 29 -1.47 1.58 17.52
CA GLU A 29 -2.30 1.76 18.72
C GLU A 29 -3.80 1.65 18.40
N GLN A 30 -4.19 2.13 17.22
CA GLN A 30 -5.58 2.18 16.75
C GLN A 30 -5.65 1.65 15.33
N ILE A 31 -6.61 0.78 15.07
CA ILE A 31 -6.81 0.18 13.75
C ILE A 31 -8.22 0.52 13.28
N PHE A 32 -8.31 0.99 12.04
CA PHE A 32 -9.56 1.36 11.38
C PHE A 32 -9.66 0.65 10.02
N VAL A 33 -10.82 0.10 9.75
CA VAL A 33 -11.17 -0.41 8.40
C VAL A 33 -12.15 0.57 7.77
N SER A 34 -11.77 1.15 6.63
CA SER A 34 -12.64 2.01 5.83
C SER A 34 -13.20 1.25 4.64
N SER A 35 -14.50 1.11 4.55
CA SER A 35 -15.19 0.43 3.45
C SER A 35 -16.59 1.00 3.23
N ASP A 36 -17.08 0.86 1.99
CA ASP A 36 -18.48 1.06 1.59
C ASP A 36 -19.30 -0.24 1.65
N ASP A 37 -18.63 -1.40 1.76
CA ASP A 37 -19.28 -2.72 1.87
C ASP A 37 -19.49 -3.09 3.35
N ASN A 38 -20.76 -3.16 3.76
CA ASN A 38 -21.15 -3.53 5.13
C ASN A 38 -20.61 -4.90 5.54
N SER A 39 -20.46 -5.85 4.62
CA SER A 39 -19.91 -7.18 4.94
C SER A 39 -18.43 -7.08 5.37
N ILE A 40 -17.67 -6.15 4.82
CA ILE A 40 -16.28 -5.87 5.25
C ILE A 40 -16.27 -5.22 6.63
N LEU A 41 -17.16 -4.26 6.88
CA LEU A 41 -17.27 -3.59 8.18
C LEU A 41 -17.72 -4.55 9.29
N GLU A 42 -18.62 -5.51 8.98
CA GLU A 42 -19.01 -6.58 9.91
C GLU A 42 -17.83 -7.49 10.30
N ILE A 43 -16.99 -7.87 9.32
CA ILE A 43 -15.77 -8.65 9.59
C ILE A 43 -14.84 -7.85 10.50
N ALA A 44 -14.56 -6.60 10.15
CA ALA A 44 -13.69 -5.72 10.93
C ALA A 44 -14.18 -5.57 12.37
N SER A 45 -15.49 -5.35 12.55
CA SER A 45 -16.12 -5.26 13.88
C SER A 45 -15.99 -6.56 14.69
N LYS A 46 -16.18 -7.73 14.05
CA LYS A 46 -16.00 -9.05 14.68
C LYS A 46 -14.54 -9.31 15.09
N GLU A 47 -13.60 -8.79 14.34
CA GLU A 47 -12.16 -8.86 14.63
C GLU A 47 -11.70 -7.78 15.64
N GLY A 48 -12.62 -6.95 16.13
CA GLY A 48 -12.37 -6.00 17.23
C GLY A 48 -11.67 -4.71 16.80
N VAL A 49 -11.72 -4.34 15.51
CA VAL A 49 -11.15 -3.09 15.01
C VAL A 49 -12.23 -2.06 14.69
N ASN A 50 -11.85 -0.79 14.65
CA ASN A 50 -12.77 0.31 14.39
C ASN A 50 -13.19 0.33 12.91
N CYS A 51 -14.42 0.80 12.66
CA CYS A 51 -14.98 0.88 11.32
C CYS A 51 -15.21 2.33 10.91
N ILE A 52 -14.94 2.63 9.65
CA ILE A 52 -15.27 3.89 8.99
C ILE A 52 -16.12 3.55 7.78
N GLU A 53 -17.38 3.97 7.79
CA GLU A 53 -18.24 3.87 6.62
C GLU A 53 -17.78 4.89 5.58
N ARG A 54 -17.41 4.39 4.40
CA ARG A 54 -16.92 5.20 3.30
C ARG A 54 -18.08 5.54 2.36
N PRO A 55 -18.28 6.81 2.02
CA PRO A 55 -19.29 7.21 1.04
C PRO A 55 -19.05 6.56 -0.33
N ALA A 56 -20.12 6.22 -1.04
CA ALA A 56 -20.05 5.52 -2.32
C ALA A 56 -19.19 6.24 -3.37
N ASN A 57 -19.22 7.57 -3.40
CA ASN A 57 -18.39 8.38 -4.29
C ASN A 57 -16.88 8.29 -4.02
N LEU A 58 -16.47 7.77 -2.87
CA LEU A 58 -15.06 7.46 -2.55
C LEU A 58 -14.72 5.97 -2.71
N ALA A 59 -15.66 5.17 -3.20
CA ALA A 59 -15.49 3.75 -3.46
C ALA A 59 -15.48 3.40 -4.97
N GLU A 60 -15.54 4.40 -5.82
CA GLU A 60 -15.44 4.24 -7.27
C GLU A 60 -14.01 3.91 -7.69
N ASP A 61 -13.85 3.20 -8.82
CA ASP A 61 -12.53 2.84 -9.39
C ASP A 61 -11.67 4.07 -9.73
N THR A 62 -12.31 5.24 -9.91
CA THR A 62 -11.67 6.53 -10.18
C THR A 62 -11.26 7.30 -8.93
N SER A 63 -11.68 6.85 -7.75
CA SER A 63 -11.36 7.53 -6.49
C SER A 63 -9.88 7.44 -6.16
N SER A 64 -9.24 8.58 -5.92
CA SER A 64 -7.82 8.59 -5.55
C SER A 64 -7.62 8.04 -4.13
N MET A 65 -6.47 7.42 -3.91
CA MET A 65 -6.08 6.93 -2.58
C MET A 65 -5.99 8.09 -1.57
N GLU A 66 -5.53 9.25 -2.03
CA GLU A 66 -5.43 10.46 -1.22
C GLU A 66 -6.80 10.93 -0.71
N SER A 67 -7.85 10.86 -1.52
CA SER A 67 -9.21 11.24 -1.11
C SER A 67 -9.76 10.30 -0.04
N VAL A 68 -9.49 9.01 -0.14
CA VAL A 68 -9.88 8.00 0.87
C VAL A 68 -9.13 8.22 2.19
N ILE A 69 -7.83 8.53 2.12
CA ILE A 69 -7.01 8.84 3.30
C ILE A 69 -7.54 10.12 3.97
N MET A 70 -7.82 11.16 3.19
CA MET A 70 -8.36 12.43 3.70
C MET A 70 -9.67 12.21 4.45
N HIS A 71 -10.62 11.47 3.85
CA HIS A 71 -11.87 11.10 4.51
C HIS A 71 -11.62 10.33 5.81
N SER A 72 -10.70 9.37 5.80
CA SER A 72 -10.39 8.58 7.00
C SER A 72 -9.82 9.47 8.11
N ILE A 73 -8.92 10.40 7.79
CA ILE A 73 -8.38 11.38 8.75
C ILE A 73 -9.51 12.21 9.37
N GLU A 74 -10.43 12.73 8.54
CA GLU A 74 -11.57 13.51 9.01
C GLU A 74 -12.50 12.73 9.94
N GLN A 75 -12.79 11.45 9.63
CA GLN A 75 -13.64 10.63 10.47
C GLN A 75 -12.98 10.29 11.82
N ILE A 76 -11.68 10.03 11.83
CA ILE A 76 -10.91 9.77 13.05
C ILE A 76 -10.85 11.04 13.92
N ASP A 77 -10.61 12.21 13.32
CA ASP A 77 -10.59 13.49 14.03
C ASP A 77 -11.96 13.84 14.65
N LYS A 78 -13.07 13.55 13.96
CA LYS A 78 -14.43 13.72 14.48
C LYS A 78 -14.70 12.85 15.71
N GLN A 79 -14.01 11.73 15.86
CA GLN A 79 -14.08 10.87 17.05
C GLN A 79 -13.21 11.38 18.21
N GLY A 80 -12.49 12.50 18.04
CA GLY A 80 -11.62 13.08 19.05
C GLY A 80 -10.29 12.33 19.23
N ILE A 81 -9.93 11.45 18.30
CA ILE A 81 -8.71 10.64 18.37
C ILE A 81 -7.56 11.43 17.75
N GLY A 82 -6.65 11.91 18.59
CA GLY A 82 -5.43 12.60 18.15
C GLY A 82 -4.36 11.61 17.70
N PHE A 83 -3.78 11.83 16.51
CA PHE A 83 -2.66 11.05 16.01
C PHE A 83 -1.73 11.90 15.14
N LYS A 84 -0.48 11.50 15.07
CA LYS A 84 0.56 12.19 14.31
C LYS A 84 0.87 11.50 12.98
N TYR A 85 0.83 10.20 12.95
CA TYR A 85 1.15 9.36 11.80
C TYR A 85 -0.02 8.44 11.49
N LEU A 86 -0.26 8.22 10.20
CA LEU A 86 -1.23 7.27 9.69
C LEU A 86 -0.47 6.21 8.88
N ILE A 87 -0.84 4.96 9.05
CA ILE A 87 -0.28 3.85 8.29
C ILE A 87 -1.39 3.23 7.47
N LEU A 88 -1.27 3.34 6.15
CA LEU A 88 -2.19 2.71 5.21
C LEU A 88 -1.66 1.32 4.85
N LEU A 89 -2.50 0.32 5.02
CA LEU A 89 -2.24 -1.08 4.68
C LEU A 89 -3.30 -1.54 3.69
N GLN A 90 -2.87 -1.91 2.46
CA GLN A 90 -3.82 -2.42 1.48
C GLN A 90 -4.12 -3.90 1.72
N PRO A 91 -5.40 -4.32 1.69
CA PRO A 91 -5.79 -5.72 1.86
C PRO A 91 -5.23 -6.65 0.79
N THR A 92 -4.93 -6.11 -0.39
CA THR A 92 -4.41 -6.86 -1.55
C THR A 92 -2.97 -7.36 -1.38
N SER A 93 -2.31 -7.01 -0.27
CA SER A 93 -0.96 -7.47 0.08
C SER A 93 -0.99 -8.39 1.32
N PRO A 94 -1.61 -9.59 1.24
CA PRO A 94 -1.81 -10.47 2.40
C PRO A 94 -0.52 -11.06 2.97
N LEU A 95 0.55 -11.08 2.19
CA LEU A 95 1.85 -11.65 2.60
C LEU A 95 2.68 -10.72 3.48
N ARG A 96 2.27 -9.46 3.63
CA ARG A 96 2.83 -8.52 4.61
C ARG A 96 2.44 -8.97 6.01
N ASP A 97 3.40 -9.21 6.87
CA ASP A 97 3.19 -9.55 8.29
C ASP A 97 3.43 -8.34 9.22
N SER A 98 3.20 -8.54 10.52
CA SER A 98 3.43 -7.53 11.55
C SER A 98 4.89 -7.09 11.64
N LYS A 99 5.85 -7.98 11.35
CA LYS A 99 7.29 -7.66 11.36
C LYS A 99 7.64 -6.68 10.26
N ASP A 100 7.02 -6.81 9.08
CA ASP A 100 7.20 -5.85 7.98
C ASP A 100 6.70 -4.46 8.39
N ILE A 101 5.54 -4.39 9.06
CA ILE A 101 4.98 -3.13 9.59
C ILE A 101 5.94 -2.52 10.62
N ASP A 102 6.38 -3.29 11.59
CA ASP A 102 7.27 -2.82 12.66
C ASP A 102 8.62 -2.33 12.12
N LEU A 103 9.22 -3.05 11.16
CA LEU A 103 10.47 -2.66 10.53
C LEU A 103 10.32 -1.39 9.68
N ALA A 104 9.20 -1.24 8.96
CA ALA A 104 8.89 -0.03 8.22
C ALA A 104 8.74 1.18 9.17
N CYS A 105 7.99 1.03 10.28
CA CYS A 105 7.83 2.07 11.29
C CYS A 105 9.19 2.46 11.92
N LYS A 106 9.99 1.47 12.30
CA LYS A 106 11.33 1.70 12.85
C LYS A 106 12.21 2.49 11.88
N LYS A 107 12.23 2.10 10.61
CA LYS A 107 13.00 2.79 9.56
C LYS A 107 12.50 4.22 9.35
N PHE A 108 11.19 4.43 9.29
CA PHE A 108 10.57 5.74 9.16
C PHE A 108 11.01 6.69 10.29
N ILE A 109 10.97 6.22 11.54
CA ILE A 109 11.38 7.00 12.72
C ILE A 109 12.88 7.29 12.69
N GLN A 110 13.71 6.29 12.40
CA GLN A 110 15.18 6.44 12.36
C GLN A 110 15.64 7.47 11.32
N LEU A 111 15.00 7.47 10.14
CA LEU A 111 15.33 8.41 9.07
C LEU A 111 14.68 9.78 9.26
N LYS A 112 13.79 9.94 10.24
CA LYS A 112 12.95 11.14 10.41
C LYS A 112 12.27 11.53 9.10
N ALA A 113 11.77 10.52 8.38
CA ALA A 113 11.21 10.71 7.06
C ALA A 113 9.85 11.45 7.11
N ASP A 114 9.49 12.11 6.00
CA ASP A 114 8.20 12.78 5.84
C ASP A 114 7.08 11.79 5.48
N SER A 115 7.43 10.77 4.71
CA SER A 115 6.59 9.61 4.40
C SER A 115 7.46 8.37 4.19
N LEU A 116 6.85 7.17 4.14
CA LEU A 116 7.52 5.94 3.75
C LEU A 116 6.60 5.11 2.88
N ILE A 117 7.17 4.47 1.86
CA ILE A 117 6.46 3.57 0.95
C ILE A 117 7.19 2.23 0.93
N SER A 118 6.45 1.13 1.09
CA SER A 118 6.99 -0.20 0.85
C SER A 118 7.14 -0.45 -0.65
N VAL A 119 8.26 -1.05 -0.99
CA VAL A 119 8.66 -1.28 -2.38
C VAL A 119 9.21 -2.69 -2.56
N THR A 120 9.23 -3.17 -3.79
CA THR A 120 10.00 -4.34 -4.18
C THR A 120 11.00 -3.97 -5.27
N ASN A 121 12.13 -4.68 -5.31
CA ASN A 121 13.11 -4.51 -6.37
C ASN A 121 12.52 -4.94 -7.70
N VAL A 122 12.86 -4.23 -8.76
CA VAL A 122 12.55 -4.62 -10.14
C VAL A 122 13.81 -4.61 -10.98
N GLU A 123 13.78 -5.36 -12.07
CA GLU A 123 14.91 -5.39 -12.98
C GLU A 123 15.21 -3.98 -13.52
N SER A 124 16.43 -3.49 -13.35
CA SER A 124 16.83 -2.13 -13.76
C SER A 124 16.61 -1.84 -15.25
N SER A 125 16.45 -2.88 -16.08
CA SER A 125 16.11 -2.73 -17.51
C SER A 125 14.78 -2.00 -17.75
N VAL A 126 13.88 -1.92 -16.75
CA VAL A 126 12.65 -1.11 -16.80
C VAL A 126 12.96 0.36 -17.09
N LEU A 127 14.12 0.86 -16.66
CA LEU A 127 14.55 2.24 -16.89
C LEU A 127 14.88 2.54 -18.37
N LYS A 128 15.02 1.51 -19.21
CA LYS A 128 15.20 1.62 -20.68
C LYS A 128 13.89 1.70 -21.46
N THR A 129 12.74 1.68 -20.75
CA THR A 129 11.42 1.72 -21.39
C THR A 129 11.27 2.96 -22.25
N LEU A 130 10.71 2.75 -23.44
CA LEU A 130 10.35 3.80 -24.37
C LEU A 130 8.84 3.94 -24.41
N VAL A 131 8.35 5.15 -24.53
CA VAL A 131 6.94 5.47 -24.74
C VAL A 131 6.75 6.11 -26.11
N LYS A 132 5.63 5.80 -26.76
CA LYS A 132 5.25 6.40 -28.04
C LYS A 132 4.45 7.67 -27.76
N ASP A 133 4.79 8.77 -28.45
CA ASP A 133 3.99 9.99 -28.44
C ASP A 133 2.87 9.96 -29.50
N ASP A 134 2.04 10.98 -29.49
CA ASP A 134 0.88 11.09 -30.39
C ASP A 134 1.28 11.18 -31.90
N ASN A 135 2.53 11.53 -32.20
CA ASN A 135 3.07 11.64 -33.55
C ASN A 135 3.85 10.39 -33.99
N ASP A 136 3.71 9.28 -33.27
CA ASP A 136 4.35 7.99 -33.57
C ASP A 136 5.88 7.96 -33.36
N PHE A 137 6.44 8.93 -32.61
CA PHE A 137 7.85 8.93 -32.23
C PHE A 137 8.06 8.31 -30.85
N LEU A 138 9.20 7.64 -30.70
CA LEU A 138 9.62 7.04 -29.43
C LEU A 138 10.40 8.05 -28.58
N ARG A 139 10.09 8.06 -27.29
CA ARG A 139 10.80 8.84 -26.27
C ARG A 139 11.11 7.95 -25.06
N PRO A 140 12.26 8.15 -24.39
CA PRO A 140 12.53 7.48 -23.12
C PRO A 140 11.45 7.84 -22.08
N ALA A 141 10.95 6.83 -21.37
CA ALA A 141 9.99 7.03 -20.29
C ALA A 141 10.64 7.70 -19.05
N PHE A 142 11.97 7.62 -18.96
CA PHE A 142 12.77 8.14 -17.87
C PHE A 142 13.87 9.07 -18.41
N ASP A 143 15.09 8.97 -17.94
CA ASP A 143 16.22 9.78 -18.39
C ASP A 143 16.69 9.33 -19.77
N ASN A 144 17.01 10.30 -20.66
CA ASN A 144 17.44 10.08 -22.03
C ASN A 144 18.72 9.22 -22.16
N LYS A 145 19.55 9.15 -21.12
CA LYS A 145 20.77 8.33 -21.11
C LYS A 145 20.49 6.83 -20.87
N PHE A 146 19.40 6.46 -20.21
CA PHE A 146 19.16 5.08 -19.80
C PHE A 146 19.03 4.06 -20.94
N PRO A 147 18.35 4.35 -22.07
CA PRO A 147 18.25 3.40 -23.17
C PRO A 147 19.60 2.93 -23.73
N SER A 148 20.62 3.79 -23.73
CA SER A 148 21.98 3.50 -24.25
C SER A 148 22.95 2.97 -23.20
N MET A 149 22.62 3.01 -21.90
CA MET A 149 23.50 2.54 -20.84
C MET A 149 23.62 1.02 -20.81
N ASN A 150 24.80 0.51 -20.42
CA ASN A 150 24.97 -0.90 -20.10
C ASN A 150 24.14 -1.27 -18.87
N ARG A 151 23.59 -2.50 -18.83
CA ARG A 151 22.71 -2.97 -17.74
C ARG A 151 23.34 -2.79 -16.35
N GLN A 152 24.65 -3.07 -16.21
CA GLN A 152 25.39 -2.97 -14.96
C GLN A 152 25.59 -1.51 -14.46
N GLN A 153 25.39 -0.53 -15.32
CA GLN A 153 25.53 0.90 -15.00
C GLN A 153 24.20 1.56 -14.64
N LEU A 154 23.08 0.86 -14.86
CA LEU A 154 21.77 1.36 -14.51
C LEU A 154 21.62 1.40 -12.97
N PRO A 155 20.98 2.45 -12.42
CA PRO A 155 20.66 2.48 -11.00
C PRO A 155 19.68 1.36 -10.63
N LEU A 156 19.66 0.99 -9.35
CA LEU A 156 18.64 0.09 -8.84
C LEU A 156 17.27 0.73 -9.01
N ALA A 157 16.31 -0.07 -9.45
CA ALA A 157 14.94 0.35 -9.65
C ALA A 157 13.99 -0.39 -8.69
N TYR A 158 13.02 0.34 -8.17
CA TYR A 158 12.02 -0.17 -7.24
C TYR A 158 10.63 0.23 -7.72
N LYS A 159 9.63 -0.60 -7.42
CA LYS A 159 8.23 -0.25 -7.60
C LYS A 159 7.49 -0.32 -6.27
N PRO A 160 6.52 0.56 -5.99
CA PRO A 160 5.60 0.38 -4.88
C PRO A 160 4.91 -0.99 -4.98
N ASN A 161 4.78 -1.67 -3.84
CA ASN A 161 4.12 -2.99 -3.79
C ASN A 161 2.74 -2.94 -3.08
N GLY A 162 2.26 -1.75 -2.74
CA GLY A 162 0.94 -1.57 -2.15
C GLY A 162 0.84 -1.92 -0.66
N ALA A 163 1.84 -2.56 -0.07
CA ALA A 163 1.69 -3.19 1.23
C ALA A 163 1.66 -2.22 2.42
N ILE A 164 2.54 -1.19 2.45
CA ILE A 164 2.68 -0.27 3.58
C ILE A 164 2.97 1.14 3.07
N TYR A 165 2.17 2.11 3.54
CA TYR A 165 2.43 3.54 3.38
C TYR A 165 2.37 4.20 4.75
N ILE A 166 3.41 4.93 5.15
CA ILE A 166 3.44 5.72 6.38
C ILE A 166 3.40 7.19 6.03
N ILE A 167 2.49 7.92 6.65
CA ILE A 167 2.15 9.29 6.32
C ILE A 167 2.25 10.15 7.57
N ASN A 168 2.95 11.29 7.48
CA ASN A 168 2.86 12.35 8.46
C ASN A 168 1.58 13.13 8.19
N LYS A 169 0.60 13.07 9.12
CA LYS A 169 -0.71 13.71 8.99
C LYS A 169 -0.61 15.19 8.65
N LYS A 170 0.23 15.96 9.36
CA LYS A 170 0.38 17.41 9.14
C LYS A 170 0.89 17.73 7.73
N LEU A 171 1.87 16.97 7.25
CA LEU A 171 2.43 17.18 5.91
C LEU A 171 1.42 16.79 4.83
N PHE A 172 0.72 15.68 5.04
CA PHE A 172 -0.31 15.21 4.11
C PHE A 172 -1.49 16.19 3.99
N LEU A 173 -1.97 16.76 5.11
CA LEU A 173 -3.03 17.77 5.08
C LEU A 173 -2.61 19.04 4.33
N ASN A 174 -1.32 19.40 4.38
CA ASN A 174 -0.79 20.55 3.63
C ASN A 174 -0.60 20.25 2.13
N ASN A 175 -0.21 19.01 1.80
CA ASN A 175 0.03 18.57 0.43
C ASN A 175 -0.38 17.09 0.32
N PRO A 176 -1.63 16.81 -0.12
CA PRO A 176 -2.17 15.45 -0.18
C PRO A 176 -1.48 14.59 -1.23
N THR A 177 -0.33 14.03 -0.89
CA THR A 177 0.42 13.07 -1.70
C THR A 177 1.12 12.06 -0.82
N LEU A 178 1.24 10.83 -1.31
CA LEU A 178 2.02 9.77 -0.65
C LEU A 178 3.53 10.00 -0.78
N PHE A 179 3.94 10.73 -1.82
CA PHE A 179 5.34 11.07 -2.09
C PHE A 179 5.65 12.46 -1.55
N GLN A 180 6.11 12.54 -0.32
CA GLN A 180 6.58 13.78 0.31
C GLN A 180 8.06 14.06 -0.06
N LYS A 181 8.58 15.21 0.32
CA LYS A 181 9.95 15.64 -0.02
C LYS A 181 11.01 14.61 0.40
N ASN A 182 10.89 14.05 1.60
CA ASN A 182 11.79 13.03 2.14
C ASN A 182 11.04 11.71 2.31
N THR A 183 10.66 11.09 1.20
CA THR A 183 10.00 9.77 1.20
C THR A 183 11.04 8.68 1.38
N ALA A 184 10.98 7.95 2.49
CA ALA A 184 11.78 6.75 2.71
C ALA A 184 11.16 5.54 1.99
N MET A 185 11.97 4.55 1.70
CA MET A 185 11.49 3.26 1.21
C MET A 185 11.69 2.16 2.24
N TYR A 186 10.77 1.19 2.28
CA TYR A 186 10.93 -0.09 2.95
C TYR A 186 10.90 -1.20 1.89
N GLU A 187 12.05 -1.84 1.66
CA GLU A 187 12.15 -2.90 0.67
C GLU A 187 11.61 -4.20 1.26
N MET A 188 10.60 -4.77 0.60
CA MET A 188 10.05 -6.09 0.89
C MET A 188 10.55 -7.10 -0.13
N ARG A 189 10.73 -8.34 0.31
CA ARG A 189 11.11 -9.43 -0.59
C ARG A 189 10.05 -9.64 -1.66
N GLU A 190 10.46 -10.04 -2.85
CA GLU A 190 9.58 -10.26 -4.00
C GLU A 190 8.45 -11.24 -3.67
N ASN A 191 8.77 -12.35 -2.99
CA ASN A 191 7.77 -13.34 -2.60
C ASN A 191 6.74 -12.84 -1.56
N LYS A 192 6.99 -11.73 -0.88
CA LYS A 192 6.04 -11.04 0.01
C LYS A 192 5.33 -9.86 -0.66
N SER A 193 5.66 -9.56 -1.91
CA SER A 193 5.18 -8.40 -2.65
C SER A 193 4.17 -8.76 -3.73
N ILE A 194 3.51 -9.91 -3.60
CA ILE A 194 2.41 -10.32 -4.49
C ILE A 194 1.18 -9.47 -4.15
N ASP A 195 0.71 -8.71 -5.13
CA ASP A 195 -0.53 -7.96 -5.06
C ASP A 195 -1.68 -8.81 -5.63
N VAL A 196 -2.75 -8.98 -4.88
CA VAL A 196 -3.89 -9.81 -5.29
C VAL A 196 -4.82 -8.99 -6.17
N ASP A 197 -4.73 -9.16 -7.47
CA ASP A 197 -5.62 -8.57 -8.46
C ASP A 197 -6.52 -9.60 -9.15
N SER A 198 -6.10 -10.84 -9.21
CA SER A 198 -6.78 -11.93 -9.88
C SER A 198 -6.88 -13.19 -9.01
N ILE A 199 -7.71 -14.15 -9.45
CA ILE A 199 -7.78 -15.48 -8.84
C ILE A 199 -6.44 -16.22 -8.96
N ASN A 200 -5.68 -15.98 -10.03
CA ASN A 200 -4.37 -16.61 -10.22
C ASN A 200 -3.37 -16.19 -9.15
N ASP A 201 -3.44 -14.93 -8.68
CA ASP A 201 -2.58 -14.45 -7.59
C ASP A 201 -2.90 -15.19 -6.29
N ILE A 202 -4.18 -15.41 -6.01
CA ILE A 202 -4.64 -16.19 -4.85
C ILE A 202 -4.11 -17.63 -4.94
N HIS A 203 -4.32 -18.31 -6.06
CA HIS A 203 -3.81 -19.66 -6.26
C HIS A 203 -2.29 -19.73 -6.12
N THR A 204 -1.58 -18.68 -6.54
CA THR A 204 -0.13 -18.60 -6.38
C THR A 204 0.26 -18.54 -4.90
N ILE A 205 -0.43 -17.71 -4.12
CA ILE A 205 -0.18 -17.57 -2.67
C ILE A 205 -0.46 -18.90 -1.95
N GLU A 206 -1.61 -19.52 -2.22
CA GLU A 206 -2.01 -20.80 -1.61
C GLU A 206 -1.08 -21.95 -1.99
N LYS A 207 -0.71 -22.06 -3.27
CA LYS A 207 0.21 -23.09 -3.77
C LYS A 207 1.62 -22.98 -3.17
N LEU A 208 2.08 -21.78 -2.90
CA LEU A 208 3.39 -21.54 -2.32
C LEU A 208 3.39 -21.66 -0.79
N ASN A 209 2.23 -21.93 -0.17
CA ASN A 209 2.07 -21.99 1.31
C ASN A 209 2.72 -20.79 2.01
N LEU A 210 2.49 -19.60 1.48
CA LEU A 210 3.11 -18.37 1.98
C LEU A 210 2.38 -17.78 3.20
N ILE A 211 1.12 -18.17 3.40
CA ILE A 211 0.25 -17.83 4.54
C ILE A 211 -0.65 -19.00 4.92
#